data_2eb73a49334a7c9c9df5749440e91af1
#
_entry.id   2eb73a49334a7c9c9df5749440e91af1
#
_cell.length_a   1.000
_cell.length_b   1.000
_cell.length_c   1.000
_cell.angle_alpha   90.00
_cell.angle_beta   90.00
_cell.angle_gamma   90.00
#
_symmetry.space_group_name_H-M   'P 1'
#
loop_
_entity.id
_entity.type
_entity.pdbx_description
1 polymer ?
#
loop_
_entity_poly.entity_id
_entity_poly.type
_entity_poly.pdbx_seq_one_letter_code
_entity_poly.pdbx_strand_id
1 'polypeptide(L)'
;MASISVKTIRGVELLESVHFLDGGGSMADAIRAYDWSSTALGPLEHWPSSLKIGVGMMLSSKFPKCIVWGPELITIHNDAFLPILGEKPPALGRPFSEVWHEAWDEIGSIAQRAFAGEATFIEDFPLVINRHGYPEKAHFTFCYSPIRDEAGVVRGMIDTVIETTGTVEARRQASLLNGELEHRIKNTLAVVAAIVSQTLRGDETDPAARSILLERIQALAQAQSLLTRASATEASVVDVVLEATAPFRTSEGRFHIGGPPIMLSSKQSLSLSLALHELATNAVKYGALSNAAGKVRIEWVAGRPDTEDAFVFRWIEEDGPVVRTPARQGFGSRIIQMVLPHDFGGEAVLSHDPLGIRFELRANMCQIGGEQPSSDHHSQPASEKS
;
A
#
# COMPACT_ATOMS: atom_id res chain seq x y z
N MET A 1 -64.28 -9.89 43.04
CA MET A 1 -63.48 -8.95 42.17
C MET A 1 -62.10 -9.45 41.98
N ALA A 2 -61.67 -9.56 40.74
CA ALA A 2 -60.66 -10.42 40.20
C ALA A 2 -59.29 -10.16 40.74
N SER A 3 -58.59 -11.24 41.11
CA SER A 3 -57.14 -11.35 41.20
C SER A 3 -56.59 -11.34 39.80
N ILE A 4 -56.14 -10.18 39.28
CA ILE A 4 -55.42 -10.09 38.02
C ILE A 4 -54.01 -10.57 38.27
N SER A 5 -53.65 -11.59 37.56
CA SER A 5 -52.51 -12.48 37.72
C SER A 5 -51.18 -11.74 37.53
N VAL A 6 -50.36 -11.72 38.57
CA VAL A 6 -48.92 -11.27 38.58
C VAL A 6 -48.06 -12.04 37.56
N LYS A 7 -48.56 -13.17 37.05
CA LYS A 7 -47.82 -13.97 36.03
C LYS A 7 -47.75 -13.33 34.63
N THR A 8 -48.76 -12.51 34.26
CA THR A 8 -48.80 -11.86 32.93
C THR A 8 -47.84 -10.69 32.85
N ILE A 9 -47.60 -9.98 33.96
CA ILE A 9 -46.67 -8.85 34.02
C ILE A 9 -45.21 -9.36 33.87
N ARG A 10 -44.86 -10.46 34.55
CA ARG A 10 -43.50 -11.07 34.39
C ARG A 10 -43.24 -11.59 32.99
N GLY A 11 -44.22 -12.09 32.27
CA GLY A 11 -44.07 -12.58 30.91
C GLY A 11 -43.85 -11.46 29.88
N VAL A 12 -44.48 -10.29 30.09
CA VAL A 12 -44.30 -9.11 29.24
C VAL A 12 -42.92 -8.46 29.49
N GLU A 13 -42.51 -8.31 30.75
CA GLU A 13 -41.17 -7.81 31.13
C GLU A 13 -40.04 -8.73 30.62
N LEU A 14 -40.21 -10.07 30.65
CA LEU A 14 -39.26 -11.03 30.10
C LEU A 14 -39.16 -10.93 28.58
N LEU A 15 -40.25 -10.68 27.86
CA LEU A 15 -40.26 -10.48 26.41
C LEU A 15 -39.55 -9.18 26.02
N GLU A 16 -39.80 -8.07 26.72
CA GLU A 16 -39.14 -6.79 26.46
C GLU A 16 -37.61 -6.81 26.78
N SER A 17 -37.16 -7.65 27.71
CA SER A 17 -35.80 -7.70 28.16
C SER A 17 -34.80 -8.36 27.17
N VAL A 18 -35.31 -9.09 26.15
CA VAL A 18 -34.48 -9.88 25.23
C VAL A 18 -34.55 -9.45 23.76
N HIS A 19 -35.27 -8.36 23.43
CA HIS A 19 -35.35 -7.84 22.04
C HIS A 19 -34.02 -7.44 21.42
N PHE A 20 -33.01 -7.14 22.23
CA PHE A 20 -31.68 -6.83 21.73
C PHE A 20 -30.99 -8.04 21.06
N LEU A 21 -31.53 -9.26 21.21
CA LEU A 21 -31.05 -10.48 20.55
C LEU A 21 -31.76 -10.75 19.21
N ASP A 22 -32.79 -9.98 18.85
CA ASP A 22 -33.60 -10.24 17.67
C ASP A 22 -32.76 -10.08 16.38
N GLY A 23 -32.86 -11.07 15.48
CA GLY A 23 -32.09 -11.07 14.23
C GLY A 23 -30.61 -11.44 14.35
N GLY A 24 -30.14 -11.82 15.54
CA GLY A 24 -28.72 -12.09 15.80
C GLY A 24 -28.22 -13.50 15.45
N GLY A 25 -28.95 -14.27 14.65
CA GLY A 25 -28.51 -15.58 14.16
C GLY A 25 -28.42 -16.67 15.23
N SER A 26 -27.59 -17.69 14.98
CA SER A 26 -27.42 -18.83 15.90
C SER A 26 -26.80 -18.43 17.24
N MET A 27 -25.95 -17.40 17.25
CA MET A 27 -25.36 -16.89 18.49
C MET A 27 -26.37 -16.18 19.38
N ALA A 28 -27.40 -15.51 18.83
CA ALA A 28 -28.49 -14.96 19.63
C ALA A 28 -29.26 -16.06 20.37
N ASP A 29 -29.51 -17.20 19.71
CA ASP A 29 -30.17 -18.36 20.35
C ASP A 29 -29.26 -18.99 21.41
N ALA A 30 -27.98 -19.09 21.16
CA ALA A 30 -26.97 -19.57 22.13
C ALA A 30 -26.91 -18.66 23.36
N ILE A 31 -26.86 -17.33 23.16
CA ILE A 31 -26.85 -16.34 24.26
C ILE A 31 -28.14 -16.43 25.09
N ARG A 32 -29.29 -16.64 24.44
CA ARG A 32 -30.59 -16.79 25.14
C ARG A 32 -30.64 -18.08 25.97
N ALA A 33 -30.05 -19.15 25.48
CA ALA A 33 -30.07 -20.46 26.14
C ALA A 33 -28.98 -20.64 27.21
N TYR A 34 -27.96 -19.77 27.22
CA TYR A 34 -26.81 -19.90 28.14
C TYR A 34 -27.22 -19.53 29.59
N ASP A 35 -26.72 -20.29 30.56
CA ASP A 35 -26.92 -20.00 31.99
C ASP A 35 -25.94 -18.91 32.47
N TRP A 36 -26.31 -17.65 32.23
CA TRP A 36 -25.52 -16.49 32.64
C TRP A 36 -25.42 -16.31 34.16
N SER A 37 -26.31 -16.95 34.95
CA SER A 37 -26.28 -16.86 36.41
C SER A 37 -25.01 -17.51 37.00
N SER A 38 -24.38 -18.37 36.23
CA SER A 38 -23.10 -19.00 36.57
C SER A 38 -21.84 -18.10 36.29
N THR A 39 -22.07 -16.93 35.69
CA THR A 39 -21.01 -15.97 35.34
C THR A 39 -21.13 -14.67 36.14
N ALA A 40 -20.07 -13.84 36.13
CA ALA A 40 -20.12 -12.52 36.77
C ALA A 40 -21.12 -11.54 36.11
N LEU A 41 -21.63 -11.85 34.90
CA LEU A 41 -22.65 -11.04 34.25
C LEU A 41 -24.06 -11.20 34.91
N GLY A 42 -24.33 -12.33 35.53
CA GLY A 42 -25.65 -12.64 36.03
C GLY A 42 -26.71 -12.79 34.94
N PRO A 43 -27.99 -13.02 35.32
CA PRO A 43 -29.08 -13.25 34.39
C PRO A 43 -29.26 -12.11 33.35
N LEU A 44 -29.68 -12.44 32.13
CA LEU A 44 -29.85 -11.50 30.98
C LEU A 44 -30.70 -10.27 31.31
N GLU A 45 -31.71 -10.45 32.17
CA GLU A 45 -32.62 -9.37 32.56
C GLU A 45 -31.85 -8.24 33.30
N HIS A 46 -30.83 -8.60 34.04
CA HIS A 46 -30.03 -7.68 34.86
C HIS A 46 -28.83 -7.06 34.11
N TRP A 47 -28.63 -7.41 32.83
CA TRP A 47 -27.56 -6.81 32.06
C TRP A 47 -27.75 -5.30 31.91
N PRO A 48 -26.70 -4.48 32.05
CA PRO A 48 -26.81 -3.04 31.85
C PRO A 48 -27.16 -2.68 30.41
N SER A 49 -27.84 -1.55 30.21
CA SER A 49 -28.29 -1.10 28.89
C SER A 49 -27.17 -0.97 27.89
N SER A 50 -26.02 -0.50 28.32
CA SER A 50 -24.79 -0.39 27.50
C SER A 50 -24.30 -1.75 26.95
N LEU A 51 -24.41 -2.82 27.78
CA LEU A 51 -24.07 -4.17 27.30
C LEU A 51 -25.14 -4.70 26.33
N LYS A 52 -26.41 -4.56 26.64
CA LYS A 52 -27.53 -4.98 25.77
C LYS A 52 -27.45 -4.32 24.39
N ILE A 53 -27.22 -3.00 24.34
CA ILE A 53 -27.04 -2.26 23.09
C ILE A 53 -25.81 -2.76 22.34
N GLY A 54 -24.68 -2.91 23.02
CA GLY A 54 -23.44 -3.40 22.42
C GLY A 54 -23.60 -4.79 21.81
N VAL A 55 -24.27 -5.71 22.52
CA VAL A 55 -24.54 -7.08 22.03
C VAL A 55 -25.48 -7.05 20.83
N GLY A 56 -26.55 -6.25 20.85
CA GLY A 56 -27.44 -6.09 19.71
C GLY A 56 -26.72 -5.58 18.45
N MET A 57 -25.85 -4.56 18.59
CA MET A 57 -25.03 -4.04 17.51
C MET A 57 -24.02 -5.08 17.00
N MET A 58 -23.39 -5.83 17.91
CA MET A 58 -22.43 -6.89 17.57
C MET A 58 -23.12 -8.01 16.78
N LEU A 59 -24.26 -8.49 17.25
CA LEU A 59 -25.04 -9.56 16.60
C LEU A 59 -25.52 -9.16 15.20
N SER A 60 -25.91 -7.90 15.01
CA SER A 60 -26.33 -7.37 13.70
C SER A 60 -25.18 -7.18 12.71
N SER A 61 -23.92 -7.27 13.15
CA SER A 61 -22.73 -7.08 12.32
C SER A 61 -22.41 -8.33 11.51
N LYS A 62 -21.99 -8.12 10.25
CA LYS A 62 -21.41 -9.19 9.41
C LYS A 62 -19.88 -9.33 9.58
N PHE A 63 -19.24 -8.38 10.25
CA PHE A 63 -17.84 -8.53 10.64
C PHE A 63 -17.72 -9.41 11.88
N PRO A 64 -16.67 -10.23 11.98
CA PRO A 64 -16.33 -10.93 13.21
C PRO A 64 -16.19 -9.95 14.38
N LYS A 65 -17.00 -10.11 15.39
CA LYS A 65 -16.99 -9.25 16.58
C LYS A 65 -17.16 -10.05 17.85
N CYS A 66 -16.44 -9.58 18.87
CA CYS A 66 -16.52 -10.12 20.22
C CYS A 66 -16.62 -8.96 21.21
N ILE A 67 -17.53 -9.06 22.19
CA ILE A 67 -17.56 -8.20 23.37
C ILE A 67 -16.88 -8.94 24.50
N VAL A 68 -15.97 -8.25 25.17
CA VAL A 68 -15.31 -8.69 26.39
C VAL A 68 -15.77 -7.78 27.50
N TRP A 69 -16.43 -8.34 28.53
CA TRP A 69 -17.11 -7.53 29.53
C TRP A 69 -16.63 -7.84 30.96
N GLY A 70 -16.51 -6.79 31.75
CA GLY A 70 -16.20 -6.86 33.17
C GLY A 70 -14.76 -7.28 33.52
N PRO A 71 -14.42 -7.31 34.80
CA PRO A 71 -13.08 -7.64 35.28
C PRO A 71 -12.67 -9.10 35.00
N GLU A 72 -13.65 -9.99 34.85
CA GLU A 72 -13.42 -11.40 34.48
C GLU A 72 -13.27 -11.61 32.97
N LEU A 73 -13.35 -10.54 32.17
CA LEU A 73 -13.17 -10.57 30.72
C LEU A 73 -14.13 -11.53 30.00
N ILE A 74 -15.40 -11.56 30.42
CA ILE A 74 -16.41 -12.49 29.87
C ILE A 74 -16.65 -12.24 28.40
N THR A 75 -16.54 -13.29 27.61
CA THR A 75 -16.63 -13.30 26.13
C THR A 75 -18.05 -13.48 25.65
N ILE A 76 -18.51 -12.60 24.76
CA ILE A 76 -19.76 -12.71 24.00
C ILE A 76 -19.42 -12.40 22.54
N HIS A 77 -19.83 -13.22 21.59
CA HIS A 77 -19.45 -13.03 20.17
C HIS A 77 -20.61 -13.29 19.21
N ASN A 78 -20.47 -12.83 17.97
CA ASN A 78 -21.43 -13.10 16.89
C ASN A 78 -21.07 -14.35 16.07
N ASP A 79 -21.97 -14.74 15.15
CA ASP A 79 -21.76 -15.90 14.27
C ASP A 79 -20.52 -15.73 13.37
N ALA A 80 -20.24 -14.50 12.93
CA ALA A 80 -19.09 -14.20 12.08
C ALA A 80 -17.75 -14.44 12.77
N PHE A 81 -17.72 -14.48 14.11
CA PHE A 81 -16.52 -14.75 14.91
C PHE A 81 -16.18 -16.24 14.99
N LEU A 82 -17.11 -17.13 14.70
CA LEU A 82 -16.92 -18.59 14.79
C LEU A 82 -15.73 -19.10 13.95
N PRO A 83 -15.50 -18.64 12.71
CA PRO A 83 -14.32 -19.04 11.94
C PRO A 83 -12.98 -18.63 12.60
N ILE A 84 -12.96 -17.54 13.38
CA ILE A 84 -11.76 -17.11 14.12
C ILE A 84 -11.47 -18.09 15.26
N LEU A 85 -12.52 -18.61 15.90
CA LEU A 85 -12.40 -19.62 16.96
C LEU A 85 -12.04 -21.00 16.43
N GLY A 86 -12.48 -21.36 15.20
CA GLY A 86 -12.28 -22.68 14.63
C GLY A 86 -12.87 -23.81 15.49
N GLU A 87 -12.05 -24.80 15.85
CA GLU A 87 -12.43 -25.98 16.66
C GLU A 87 -12.18 -25.78 18.17
N LYS A 88 -11.89 -24.57 18.62
CA LYS A 88 -11.74 -24.28 20.05
C LYS A 88 -13.02 -24.62 20.81
N PRO A 89 -12.92 -24.97 22.10
CA PRO A 89 -14.08 -25.09 22.97
C PRO A 89 -14.94 -23.81 22.94
N PRO A 90 -16.29 -23.94 23.12
CA PRO A 90 -17.18 -22.79 23.09
C PRO A 90 -16.65 -21.62 23.92
N ALA A 91 -16.54 -20.44 23.30
CA ALA A 91 -15.96 -19.25 23.94
C ALA A 91 -17.01 -18.45 24.74
N LEU A 92 -18.30 -18.64 24.44
CA LEU A 92 -19.40 -17.91 25.07
C LEU A 92 -19.36 -18.07 26.62
N GLY A 93 -19.39 -16.94 27.32
CA GLY A 93 -19.41 -16.92 28.79
C GLY A 93 -18.07 -17.21 29.45
N ARG A 94 -16.99 -17.48 28.70
CA ARG A 94 -15.67 -17.77 29.24
C ARG A 94 -14.79 -16.52 29.26
N PRO A 95 -13.78 -16.48 30.15
CA PRO A 95 -12.78 -15.41 30.15
C PRO A 95 -12.02 -15.36 28.80
N PHE A 96 -11.88 -14.16 28.23
CA PHE A 96 -11.17 -13.93 26.96
C PHE A 96 -9.71 -14.39 27.04
N SER A 97 -9.06 -14.22 28.20
CA SER A 97 -7.72 -14.70 28.48
C SER A 97 -7.58 -16.22 28.45
N GLU A 98 -8.65 -16.98 28.78
CA GLU A 98 -8.65 -18.45 28.64
C GLU A 98 -8.89 -18.90 27.20
N VAL A 99 -9.78 -18.20 26.49
CA VAL A 99 -10.07 -18.49 25.07
C VAL A 99 -8.82 -18.33 24.22
N TRP A 100 -8.02 -17.32 24.53
CA TRP A 100 -6.80 -16.97 23.80
C TRP A 100 -5.53 -17.14 24.64
N HIS A 101 -5.50 -18.17 25.51
CA HIS A 101 -4.36 -18.38 26.41
C HIS A 101 -3.01 -18.48 25.69
N GLU A 102 -3.00 -19.06 24.48
CA GLU A 102 -1.78 -19.22 23.68
C GLU A 102 -1.25 -17.90 23.09
N ALA A 103 -2.11 -16.89 22.91
CA ALA A 103 -1.77 -15.58 22.37
C ALA A 103 -1.88 -14.47 23.44
N TRP A 104 -2.12 -14.84 24.71
CA TRP A 104 -2.41 -13.86 25.74
C TRP A 104 -1.22 -12.94 26.08
N ASP A 105 0.00 -13.44 25.96
CA ASP A 105 1.21 -12.65 26.18
C ASP A 105 1.31 -11.47 25.20
N GLU A 106 0.81 -11.66 23.94
CA GLU A 106 0.83 -10.63 22.91
C GLU A 106 -0.38 -9.70 23.00
N ILE A 107 -1.61 -10.23 23.17
CA ILE A 107 -2.84 -9.43 23.10
C ILE A 107 -3.33 -8.90 24.43
N GLY A 108 -2.87 -9.46 25.54
CA GLY A 108 -3.35 -9.08 26.88
C GLY A 108 -3.07 -7.62 27.24
N SER A 109 -1.89 -7.10 26.90
CA SER A 109 -1.55 -5.69 27.10
C SER A 109 -2.40 -4.75 26.24
N ILE A 110 -2.78 -5.19 25.04
CA ILE A 110 -3.64 -4.44 24.12
C ILE A 110 -5.08 -4.37 24.68
N ALA A 111 -5.58 -5.49 25.20
CA ALA A 111 -6.87 -5.54 25.87
C ALA A 111 -6.91 -4.63 27.12
N GLN A 112 -5.84 -4.61 27.93
CA GLN A 112 -5.74 -3.72 29.08
C GLN A 112 -5.80 -2.23 28.70
N ARG A 113 -5.18 -1.83 27.58
CA ARG A 113 -5.28 -0.45 27.07
C ARG A 113 -6.73 -0.09 26.73
N ALA A 114 -7.47 -1.01 26.08
CA ALA A 114 -8.89 -0.79 25.79
C ALA A 114 -9.72 -0.63 27.07
N PHE A 115 -9.47 -1.44 28.11
CA PHE A 115 -10.10 -1.29 29.42
C PHE A 115 -9.68 -0.01 30.15
N ALA A 116 -8.47 0.53 29.86
CA ALA A 116 -8.04 1.85 30.32
C ALA A 116 -8.69 3.02 29.55
N GLY A 117 -9.49 2.71 28.50
CA GLY A 117 -10.24 3.69 27.73
C GLY A 117 -9.55 4.15 26.44
N GLU A 118 -8.48 3.49 26.02
CA GLU A 118 -7.71 3.76 24.79
C GLU A 118 -8.11 2.74 23.70
N ALA A 119 -8.70 3.23 22.60
CA ALA A 119 -8.96 2.38 21.44
C ALA A 119 -7.66 2.07 20.70
N THR A 120 -7.52 0.83 20.22
CA THR A 120 -6.34 0.40 19.45
C THR A 120 -6.78 -0.19 18.11
N PHE A 121 -6.02 0.13 17.05
CA PHE A 121 -6.15 -0.48 15.72
C PHE A 121 -4.79 -1.01 15.30
N ILE A 122 -4.73 -2.29 14.92
CA ILE A 122 -3.48 -2.95 14.53
C ILE A 122 -3.73 -3.74 13.25
N GLU A 123 -2.88 -3.53 12.25
CA GLU A 123 -2.96 -4.20 10.95
C GLU A 123 -1.98 -5.38 10.87
N ASP A 124 -2.43 -6.45 10.21
CA ASP A 124 -1.64 -7.62 9.85
C ASP A 124 -0.81 -8.19 11.02
N PHE A 125 -1.35 -8.12 12.23
CA PHE A 125 -0.65 -8.56 13.44
C PHE A 125 -0.46 -10.08 13.44
N PRO A 126 0.78 -10.57 13.53
CA PRO A 126 1.04 -12.01 13.54
C PRO A 126 0.76 -12.60 14.91
N LEU A 127 -0.04 -13.65 14.96
CA LEU A 127 -0.29 -14.44 16.17
C LEU A 127 -0.04 -15.91 15.87
N VAL A 128 0.40 -16.64 16.90
CA VAL A 128 0.38 -18.11 16.89
C VAL A 128 -0.84 -18.55 17.68
N ILE A 129 -1.83 -19.12 16.99
CA ILE A 129 -3.07 -19.58 17.61
C ILE A 129 -3.25 -21.08 17.44
N ASN A 130 -4.04 -21.71 18.33
CA ASN A 130 -4.33 -23.13 18.30
C ASN A 130 -5.84 -23.38 18.16
N ARG A 131 -6.37 -23.12 16.96
CA ARG A 131 -7.80 -23.27 16.67
C ARG A 131 -8.16 -24.61 15.98
N HIS A 132 -7.16 -25.35 15.49
CA HIS A 132 -7.33 -26.65 14.82
C HIS A 132 -6.55 -27.78 15.52
N GLY A 133 -6.25 -27.61 16.81
CA GLY A 133 -5.52 -28.61 17.58
C GLY A 133 -3.99 -28.62 17.38
N TYR A 134 -3.48 -27.67 16.59
CA TYR A 134 -2.04 -27.46 16.39
C TYR A 134 -1.73 -25.94 16.30
N PRO A 135 -0.50 -25.51 16.68
CA PRO A 135 -0.10 -24.13 16.53
C PRO A 135 -0.02 -23.72 15.07
N GLU A 136 -0.78 -22.68 14.66
CA GLU A 136 -0.69 -22.09 13.34
C GLU A 136 -0.35 -20.61 13.44
N LYS A 137 0.46 -20.13 12.51
CA LYS A 137 0.76 -18.71 12.39
C LYS A 137 -0.29 -18.06 11.50
N ALA A 138 -1.09 -17.17 12.06
CA ALA A 138 -2.11 -16.42 11.35
C ALA A 138 -1.88 -14.91 11.53
N HIS A 139 -2.43 -14.10 10.63
CA HIS A 139 -2.36 -12.64 10.70
C HIS A 139 -3.76 -12.08 10.87
N PHE A 140 -3.88 -11.09 11.75
CA PHE A 140 -5.16 -10.46 12.06
C PHE A 140 -5.05 -8.94 12.00
N THR A 141 -6.04 -8.31 11.38
CA THR A 141 -6.28 -6.88 11.56
C THR A 141 -7.43 -6.73 12.52
N PHE A 142 -7.23 -6.04 13.64
CA PHE A 142 -8.24 -5.91 14.68
C PHE A 142 -8.23 -4.55 15.35
N CYS A 143 -9.39 -4.23 15.93
CA CYS A 143 -9.59 -3.01 16.68
C CYS A 143 -10.25 -3.35 18.02
N TYR A 144 -9.60 -3.03 19.14
CA TYR A 144 -10.20 -3.08 20.46
C TYR A 144 -10.70 -1.69 20.85
N SER A 145 -11.99 -1.54 20.99
CA SER A 145 -12.65 -0.27 21.34
C SER A 145 -13.31 -0.37 22.70
N PRO A 146 -13.09 0.61 23.61
CA PRO A 146 -13.71 0.60 24.94
C PRO A 146 -15.23 0.79 24.84
N ILE A 147 -15.97 0.03 25.66
CA ILE A 147 -17.41 0.21 25.88
C ILE A 147 -17.61 0.86 27.26
N ARG A 148 -18.31 2.00 27.25
CA ARG A 148 -18.59 2.79 28.47
C ARG A 148 -20.03 2.60 28.90
N ASP A 149 -20.24 2.67 30.21
CA ASP A 149 -21.60 2.76 30.78
C ASP A 149 -22.15 4.20 30.71
N GLU A 150 -23.35 4.39 31.20
CA GLU A 150 -24.07 5.68 31.22
C GLU A 150 -23.35 6.74 32.07
N ALA A 151 -22.48 6.32 32.97
CA ALA A 151 -21.63 7.20 33.78
C ALA A 151 -20.25 7.51 33.12
N GLY A 152 -20.01 7.00 31.92
CA GLY A 152 -18.75 7.17 31.18
C GLY A 152 -17.63 6.23 31.62
N VAL A 153 -17.89 5.30 32.52
CA VAL A 153 -16.92 4.33 33.02
C VAL A 153 -16.76 3.19 32.03
N VAL A 154 -15.51 2.81 31.70
CA VAL A 154 -15.27 1.66 30.85
C VAL A 154 -15.64 0.37 31.57
N ARG A 155 -16.54 -0.41 31.01
CA ARG A 155 -17.02 -1.68 31.54
C ARG A 155 -16.61 -2.89 30.72
N GLY A 156 -16.20 -2.66 29.48
CA GLY A 156 -15.79 -3.70 28.55
C GLY A 156 -15.13 -3.14 27.33
N MET A 157 -14.83 -4.02 26.40
CA MET A 157 -14.34 -3.65 25.08
C MET A 157 -15.08 -4.44 23.99
N ILE A 158 -15.12 -3.89 22.80
CA ILE A 158 -15.51 -4.61 21.59
C ILE A 158 -14.29 -4.83 20.72
N ASP A 159 -14.06 -6.09 20.38
CA ASP A 159 -13.10 -6.53 19.38
C ASP A 159 -13.81 -6.64 18.03
N THR A 160 -13.26 -5.99 17.02
CA THR A 160 -13.63 -6.20 15.61
C THR A 160 -12.38 -6.72 14.92
N VAL A 161 -12.42 -7.95 14.43
CA VAL A 161 -11.25 -8.64 13.90
C VAL A 161 -11.51 -9.19 12.50
N ILE A 162 -10.49 -9.17 11.66
CA ILE A 162 -10.48 -9.77 10.32
C ILE A 162 -9.19 -10.58 10.19
N GLU A 163 -9.32 -11.81 9.76
CA GLU A 163 -8.14 -12.61 9.41
C GLU A 163 -7.58 -12.15 8.07
N THR A 164 -6.31 -11.77 8.06
CA THR A 164 -5.58 -11.27 6.87
C THR A 164 -4.49 -12.23 6.39
N THR A 165 -4.41 -13.43 6.96
CA THR A 165 -3.37 -14.45 6.64
C THR A 165 -3.22 -14.65 5.14
N GLY A 166 -4.33 -14.94 4.43
CA GLY A 166 -4.29 -15.16 2.98
C GLY A 166 -3.81 -13.94 2.20
N THR A 167 -4.17 -12.73 2.63
CA THR A 167 -3.73 -11.49 1.98
C THR A 167 -2.23 -11.25 2.18
N VAL A 168 -1.73 -11.46 3.41
CA VAL A 168 -0.30 -11.31 3.73
C VAL A 168 0.53 -12.35 2.97
N GLU A 169 0.09 -13.60 2.91
CA GLU A 169 0.76 -14.66 2.17
C GLU A 169 0.78 -14.40 0.67
N ALA A 170 -0.36 -13.96 0.09
CA ALA A 170 -0.44 -13.60 -1.32
C ALA A 170 0.49 -12.43 -1.67
N ARG A 171 0.56 -11.38 -0.83
CA ARG A 171 1.51 -10.27 -1.00
C ARG A 171 2.95 -10.76 -0.94
N ARG A 172 3.27 -11.64 0.01
CA ARG A 172 4.62 -12.22 0.15
C ARG A 172 5.00 -13.04 -1.07
N GLN A 173 4.09 -13.88 -1.57
CA GLN A 173 4.32 -14.71 -2.75
C GLN A 173 4.50 -13.86 -4.01
N ALA A 174 3.67 -12.83 -4.21
CA ALA A 174 3.82 -11.88 -5.30
C ALA A 174 5.19 -11.17 -5.26
N SER A 175 5.64 -10.76 -4.08
CA SER A 175 6.97 -10.15 -3.90
C SER A 175 8.11 -11.09 -4.28
N LEU A 176 8.02 -12.38 -3.90
CA LEU A 176 9.02 -13.39 -4.26
C LEU A 176 9.06 -13.64 -5.78
N LEU A 177 7.89 -13.75 -6.42
CA LEU A 177 7.79 -13.94 -7.87
C LEU A 177 8.33 -12.72 -8.63
N ASN A 178 8.05 -11.52 -8.16
CA ASN A 178 8.60 -10.31 -8.75
C ASN A 178 10.13 -10.27 -8.65
N GLY A 179 10.71 -10.65 -7.52
CA GLY A 179 12.17 -10.75 -7.35
C GLY A 179 12.80 -11.78 -8.30
N GLU A 180 12.15 -12.94 -8.50
CA GLU A 180 12.64 -13.94 -9.47
C GLU A 180 12.54 -13.44 -10.91
N LEU A 181 11.45 -12.76 -11.26
CA LEU A 181 11.26 -12.15 -12.57
C LEU A 181 12.35 -11.10 -12.86
N GLU A 182 12.65 -10.24 -11.89
CA GLU A 182 13.74 -9.27 -11.97
C GLU A 182 15.07 -9.94 -12.29
N HIS A 183 15.41 -10.99 -11.55
CA HIS A 183 16.64 -11.73 -11.75
C HIS A 183 16.71 -12.35 -13.16
N ARG A 184 15.59 -12.91 -13.65
CA ARG A 184 15.52 -13.47 -15.02
C ARG A 184 15.65 -12.40 -16.10
N ILE A 185 15.05 -11.22 -15.92
CA ILE A 185 15.19 -10.09 -16.86
C ILE A 185 16.65 -9.63 -16.92
N LYS A 186 17.30 -9.44 -15.77
CA LYS A 186 18.74 -9.08 -15.70
C LYS A 186 19.62 -10.09 -16.44
N ASN A 187 19.36 -11.38 -16.22
CA ASN A 187 20.11 -12.45 -16.90
C ASN A 187 19.89 -12.41 -18.41
N THR A 188 18.65 -12.23 -18.87
CA THR A 188 18.34 -12.13 -20.30
C THR A 188 19.03 -10.93 -20.94
N LEU A 189 18.99 -9.77 -20.30
CA LEU A 189 19.67 -8.57 -20.80
C LEU A 189 21.20 -8.73 -20.82
N ALA A 190 21.77 -9.43 -19.84
CA ALA A 190 23.20 -9.77 -19.84
C ALA A 190 23.56 -10.68 -21.02
N VAL A 191 22.73 -11.68 -21.36
CA VAL A 191 22.90 -12.54 -22.54
C VAL A 191 22.80 -11.71 -23.83
N VAL A 192 21.79 -10.83 -23.93
CA VAL A 192 21.64 -9.92 -25.09
C VAL A 192 22.88 -9.03 -25.24
N ALA A 193 23.40 -8.45 -24.14
CA ALA A 193 24.63 -7.67 -24.16
C ALA A 193 25.84 -8.48 -24.63
N ALA A 194 25.96 -9.74 -24.21
CA ALA A 194 27.03 -10.64 -24.65
C ALA A 194 26.92 -10.98 -26.15
N ILE A 195 25.71 -11.27 -26.65
CA ILE A 195 25.46 -11.54 -28.08
C ILE A 195 25.82 -10.30 -28.93
N VAL A 196 25.32 -9.13 -28.53
CA VAL A 196 25.65 -7.86 -29.20
C VAL A 196 27.17 -7.63 -29.21
N SER A 197 27.84 -7.84 -28.07
CA SER A 197 29.28 -7.71 -27.93
C SER A 197 30.01 -8.65 -28.85
N GLN A 198 29.56 -9.86 -29.06
CA GLN A 198 30.17 -10.88 -29.91
C GLN A 198 29.90 -10.62 -31.40
N THR A 199 28.64 -10.27 -31.74
CA THR A 199 28.20 -10.04 -33.13
C THR A 199 28.92 -8.81 -33.72
N LEU A 200 29.13 -7.76 -32.90
CA LEU A 200 29.76 -6.51 -33.31
C LEU A 200 31.31 -6.54 -33.20
N ARG A 201 31.94 -7.71 -33.06
CA ARG A 201 33.40 -7.87 -33.01
C ARG A 201 34.11 -7.87 -34.38
N GLY A 202 33.35 -7.81 -35.49
CA GLY A 202 33.93 -7.78 -36.83
C GLY A 202 34.59 -6.43 -37.16
N ASP A 203 35.61 -6.47 -38.04
CA ASP A 203 36.43 -5.30 -38.44
C ASP A 203 35.65 -4.16 -39.11
N GLU A 204 34.38 -4.38 -39.52
CA GLU A 204 33.55 -3.38 -40.19
C GLU A 204 32.61 -2.59 -39.25
N THR A 205 32.59 -2.91 -37.94
CA THR A 205 31.67 -2.25 -37.01
C THR A 205 32.40 -1.15 -36.23
N ASP A 206 31.86 0.07 -36.29
CA ASP A 206 32.39 1.21 -35.51
C ASP A 206 32.43 0.87 -34.02
N PRO A 207 33.61 0.86 -33.35
CA PRO A 207 33.73 0.59 -31.93
C PRO A 207 32.87 1.51 -31.04
N ALA A 208 32.62 2.74 -31.51
CA ALA A 208 31.75 3.70 -30.81
C ALA A 208 30.28 3.25 -30.83
N ALA A 209 29.79 2.72 -31.94
CA ALA A 209 28.39 2.22 -32.04
C ALA A 209 28.14 1.03 -31.10
N ARG A 210 29.16 0.14 -30.99
CA ARG A 210 29.10 -1.00 -30.05
C ARG A 210 29.06 -0.57 -28.60
N SER A 211 29.93 0.37 -28.20
CA SER A 211 29.95 0.91 -26.83
C SER A 211 28.59 1.52 -26.47
N ILE A 212 28.03 2.34 -27.36
CA ILE A 212 26.73 2.97 -27.20
C ILE A 212 25.60 1.94 -27.00
N LEU A 213 25.60 0.85 -27.78
CA LEU A 213 24.56 -0.18 -27.68
C LEU A 213 24.65 -0.95 -26.36
N LEU A 214 25.86 -1.28 -25.90
CA LEU A 214 26.09 -1.95 -24.62
C LEU A 214 25.69 -1.06 -23.43
N GLU A 215 26.06 0.22 -23.45
CA GLU A 215 25.66 1.21 -22.44
C GLU A 215 24.12 1.30 -22.33
N ARG A 216 23.39 1.26 -23.45
CA ARG A 216 21.92 1.29 -23.50
C ARG A 216 21.26 0.03 -22.94
N ILE A 217 21.81 -1.14 -23.25
CA ILE A 217 21.33 -2.40 -22.68
C ILE A 217 21.50 -2.40 -21.16
N GLN A 218 22.62 -1.88 -20.66
CA GLN A 218 22.87 -1.73 -19.22
C GLN A 218 21.92 -0.73 -18.57
N ALA A 219 21.67 0.42 -19.21
CA ALA A 219 20.72 1.42 -18.73
C ALA A 219 19.30 0.84 -18.66
N LEU A 220 18.89 0.06 -19.68
CA LEU A 220 17.60 -0.63 -19.68
C LEU A 220 17.50 -1.66 -18.54
N ALA A 221 18.57 -2.41 -18.28
CA ALA A 221 18.62 -3.37 -17.17
C ALA A 221 18.50 -2.69 -15.80
N GLN A 222 19.15 -1.53 -15.63
CA GLN A 222 19.05 -0.74 -14.38
C GLN A 222 17.65 -0.14 -14.20
N ALA A 223 17.07 0.45 -15.23
CA ALA A 223 15.72 1.00 -15.21
C ALA A 223 14.67 -0.07 -14.90
N GLN A 224 14.82 -1.27 -15.47
CA GLN A 224 13.94 -2.41 -15.19
C GLN A 224 14.03 -2.86 -13.73
N SER A 225 15.22 -2.80 -13.12
CA SER A 225 15.46 -3.12 -11.71
C SER A 225 14.71 -2.20 -10.75
N LEU A 226 14.60 -0.92 -11.08
CA LEU A 226 13.84 0.06 -10.31
C LEU A 226 12.37 -0.30 -10.23
N LEU A 227 11.79 -0.69 -11.38
CA LEU A 227 10.37 -1.04 -11.49
C LEU A 227 10.01 -2.29 -10.69
N THR A 228 10.93 -3.23 -10.55
CA THR A 228 10.66 -4.50 -9.88
C THR A 228 10.87 -4.43 -8.36
N ARG A 229 11.77 -3.56 -7.89
CA ARG A 229 12.00 -3.32 -6.44
C ARG A 229 10.87 -2.54 -5.79
N ALA A 230 10.28 -1.59 -6.49
CA ALA A 230 9.03 -1.01 -6.09
C ALA A 230 7.96 -2.08 -6.33
N SER A 231 7.59 -2.84 -5.31
CA SER A 231 6.38 -3.68 -5.29
C SER A 231 5.10 -2.85 -5.50
N ALA A 232 5.28 -1.58 -5.84
CA ALA A 232 4.27 -0.58 -6.14
C ALA A 232 4.36 -0.24 -7.64
N THR A 233 3.23 0.00 -8.23
CA THR A 233 3.02 0.57 -9.56
C THR A 233 3.67 1.95 -9.73
N GLU A 234 4.33 2.49 -8.71
CA GLU A 234 4.84 3.86 -8.63
C GLU A 234 6.23 3.93 -7.99
N ALA A 235 7.09 4.83 -8.49
CA ALA A 235 8.40 5.14 -7.92
C ALA A 235 8.55 6.66 -7.70
N SER A 236 9.30 7.07 -6.67
CA SER A 236 9.52 8.49 -6.40
C SER A 236 10.47 9.11 -7.44
N VAL A 237 10.21 10.36 -7.87
CA VAL A 237 11.12 11.10 -8.76
C VAL A 237 12.54 11.14 -8.18
N VAL A 238 12.68 11.30 -6.86
CA VAL A 238 13.97 11.33 -6.18
C VAL A 238 14.73 10.03 -6.41
N ASP A 239 14.08 8.87 -6.20
CA ASP A 239 14.72 7.56 -6.34
C ASP A 239 15.15 7.31 -7.78
N VAL A 240 14.27 7.64 -8.75
CA VAL A 240 14.58 7.52 -10.19
C VAL A 240 15.81 8.37 -10.54
N VAL A 241 15.86 9.62 -10.09
CA VAL A 241 17.01 10.53 -10.36
C VAL A 241 18.29 10.02 -9.70
N LEU A 242 18.22 9.61 -8.42
CA LEU A 242 19.37 9.14 -7.67
C LEU A 242 19.97 7.87 -8.28
N GLU A 243 19.15 6.93 -8.72
CA GLU A 243 19.61 5.67 -9.31
C GLU A 243 20.11 5.85 -10.74
N ALA A 244 19.41 6.60 -11.58
CA ALA A 244 19.84 6.86 -12.95
C ALA A 244 21.18 7.65 -13.03
N THR A 245 21.42 8.51 -12.04
CA THR A 245 22.67 9.30 -11.99
C THR A 245 23.80 8.65 -11.17
N ALA A 246 23.54 7.58 -10.42
CA ALA A 246 24.51 6.93 -9.52
C ALA A 246 25.86 6.61 -10.19
N PRO A 247 25.92 6.05 -11.43
CA PRO A 247 27.19 5.73 -12.09
C PRO A 247 28.04 6.96 -12.41
N PHE A 248 27.43 8.14 -12.48
CA PHE A 248 28.06 9.40 -12.89
C PHE A 248 28.44 10.30 -11.71
N ARG A 249 27.96 9.99 -10.50
CA ARG A 249 28.24 10.73 -9.26
C ARG A 249 29.55 10.28 -8.60
N THR A 250 30.65 10.37 -9.34
CA THR A 250 32.00 9.94 -8.89
C THR A 250 32.68 10.92 -7.96
N SER A 251 32.23 12.18 -7.90
CA SER A 251 32.81 13.24 -7.06
C SER A 251 31.72 14.00 -6.33
N GLU A 252 31.94 14.32 -5.07
CA GLU A 252 31.01 15.12 -4.27
C GLU A 252 30.83 16.54 -4.83
N GLY A 253 29.62 17.08 -4.71
CA GLY A 253 29.31 18.47 -5.05
C GLY A 253 29.11 18.77 -6.54
N ARG A 254 29.20 17.77 -7.43
CA ARG A 254 28.99 17.99 -8.87
C ARG A 254 27.53 17.85 -9.30
N PHE A 255 26.69 17.19 -8.50
CA PHE A 255 25.26 17.05 -8.73
C PHE A 255 24.48 17.76 -7.63
N HIS A 256 23.57 18.66 -8.02
CA HIS A 256 22.59 19.28 -7.14
C HIS A 256 21.21 18.75 -7.53
N ILE A 257 20.59 17.99 -6.64
CA ILE A 257 19.32 17.30 -6.91
C ILE A 257 18.31 17.78 -5.88
N GLY A 258 17.15 18.27 -6.33
CA GLY A 258 16.10 18.75 -5.43
C GLY A 258 14.75 18.95 -6.08
N GLY A 259 13.69 18.71 -5.28
CA GLY A 259 12.28 18.90 -5.65
C GLY A 259 11.34 18.27 -4.64
N PRO A 260 10.04 18.53 -4.73
CA PRO A 260 9.05 17.93 -3.86
C PRO A 260 8.89 16.41 -4.07
N PRO A 261 8.39 15.66 -3.08
CA PRO A 261 8.10 14.24 -3.26
C PRO A 261 6.93 14.06 -4.25
N ILE A 262 7.21 13.39 -5.37
CA ILE A 262 6.23 13.09 -6.43
C ILE A 262 6.42 11.63 -6.83
N MET A 263 5.31 10.90 -6.97
CA MET A 263 5.29 9.52 -7.44
C MET A 263 5.05 9.48 -8.94
N LEU A 264 5.76 8.61 -9.64
CA LEU A 264 5.68 8.36 -11.07
C LEU A 264 5.15 6.96 -11.33
N SER A 265 4.35 6.80 -12.39
CA SER A 265 4.00 5.46 -12.87
C SER A 265 5.23 4.69 -13.37
N SER A 266 5.12 3.38 -13.50
CA SER A 266 6.19 2.52 -14.03
C SER A 266 6.71 3.01 -15.39
N LYS A 267 5.79 3.42 -16.28
CA LYS A 267 6.12 3.92 -17.62
C LYS A 267 6.90 5.24 -17.58
N GLN A 268 6.46 6.18 -16.73
CA GLN A 268 7.12 7.46 -16.53
C GLN A 268 8.51 7.29 -15.89
N SER A 269 8.62 6.40 -14.90
CA SER A 269 9.90 6.08 -14.23
C SER A 269 10.92 5.53 -15.21
N LEU A 270 10.51 4.61 -16.09
CA LEU A 270 11.39 4.04 -17.11
C LEU A 270 11.86 5.09 -18.12
N SER A 271 10.94 5.87 -18.68
CA SER A 271 11.30 6.88 -19.69
C SER A 271 12.16 8.00 -19.10
N LEU A 272 11.90 8.43 -17.85
CA LEU A 272 12.72 9.41 -17.16
C LEU A 272 14.13 8.85 -16.86
N SER A 273 14.24 7.62 -16.37
CA SER A 273 15.54 6.97 -16.12
C SER A 273 16.41 6.88 -17.37
N LEU A 274 15.81 6.47 -18.50
CA LEU A 274 16.51 6.40 -19.79
C LEU A 274 16.97 7.79 -20.27
N ALA A 275 16.10 8.80 -20.15
CA ALA A 275 16.43 10.17 -20.53
C ALA A 275 17.58 10.74 -19.67
N LEU A 276 17.53 10.51 -18.34
CA LEU A 276 18.59 10.92 -17.41
C LEU A 276 19.93 10.23 -17.70
N HIS A 277 19.92 8.94 -18.03
CA HIS A 277 21.10 8.21 -18.40
C HIS A 277 21.76 8.79 -19.69
N GLU A 278 20.94 9.10 -20.69
CA GLU A 278 21.43 9.74 -21.93
C GLU A 278 21.98 11.16 -21.67
N LEU A 279 21.28 11.97 -20.87
CA LEU A 279 21.75 13.31 -20.48
C LEU A 279 23.08 13.22 -19.71
N ALA A 280 23.18 12.33 -18.72
CA ALA A 280 24.40 12.15 -17.92
C ALA A 280 25.58 11.63 -18.77
N THR A 281 25.32 10.68 -19.67
CA THR A 281 26.34 10.18 -20.61
C THR A 281 26.84 11.30 -21.52
N ASN A 282 25.94 12.13 -22.04
CA ASN A 282 26.31 13.29 -22.86
C ASN A 282 27.08 14.34 -22.06
N ALA A 283 26.68 14.59 -20.81
CA ALA A 283 27.39 15.50 -19.92
C ALA A 283 28.83 15.05 -19.65
N VAL A 284 29.08 13.74 -19.48
CA VAL A 284 30.42 13.16 -19.31
C VAL A 284 31.25 13.23 -20.60
N LYS A 285 30.62 12.91 -21.75
CA LYS A 285 31.37 12.83 -23.03
C LYS A 285 31.62 14.21 -23.63
N TYR A 286 30.69 15.14 -23.51
CA TYR A 286 30.69 16.40 -24.27
C TYR A 286 30.31 17.63 -23.47
N GLY A 287 29.69 17.46 -22.29
CA GLY A 287 29.09 18.52 -21.50
C GLY A 287 29.83 18.82 -20.21
N ALA A 288 29.09 19.30 -19.20
CA ALA A 288 29.64 19.82 -17.94
C ALA A 288 30.48 18.82 -17.17
N LEU A 289 30.17 17.52 -17.23
CA LEU A 289 30.93 16.50 -16.49
C LEU A 289 32.22 16.08 -17.18
N SER A 290 32.53 16.58 -18.39
CA SER A 290 33.76 16.28 -19.11
C SER A 290 35.00 17.02 -18.57
N ASN A 291 34.82 18.04 -17.72
CA ASN A 291 35.91 18.76 -17.03
C ASN A 291 35.75 18.69 -15.50
N ALA A 292 36.71 19.18 -14.74
CA ALA A 292 36.72 19.09 -13.28
C ALA A 292 35.78 20.11 -12.58
N ALA A 293 35.45 21.24 -13.22
CA ALA A 293 34.70 22.33 -12.65
C ALA A 293 33.19 22.22 -12.88
N GLY A 294 32.78 21.53 -13.95
CA GLY A 294 31.40 21.48 -14.38
C GLY A 294 30.46 20.75 -13.40
N LYS A 295 29.25 21.22 -13.37
CA LYS A 295 28.17 20.78 -12.46
C LYS A 295 26.90 20.51 -13.22
N VAL A 296 26.06 19.69 -12.61
CA VAL A 296 24.73 19.36 -13.10
C VAL A 296 23.71 19.68 -11.99
N ARG A 297 22.71 20.47 -12.32
CA ARG A 297 21.57 20.73 -11.43
C ARG A 297 20.34 20.06 -12.01
N ILE A 298 19.70 19.25 -11.16
CA ILE A 298 18.45 18.54 -11.46
C ILE A 298 17.42 19.04 -10.46
N GLU A 299 16.38 19.69 -10.96
CA GLU A 299 15.32 20.22 -10.13
C GLU A 299 13.96 19.96 -10.75
N TRP A 300 12.97 19.79 -9.88
CA TRP A 300 11.58 19.67 -10.33
C TRP A 300 10.67 20.39 -9.35
N VAL A 301 9.54 20.87 -9.88
CA VAL A 301 8.49 21.54 -9.13
C VAL A 301 7.16 20.91 -9.46
N ALA A 302 6.27 20.89 -8.44
CA ALA A 302 4.86 20.55 -8.58
C ALA A 302 4.05 21.82 -8.40
N GLY A 303 3.24 22.16 -9.39
CA GLY A 303 2.25 23.22 -9.26
C GLY A 303 1.02 22.78 -8.45
N ARG A 304 0.03 23.66 -8.30
CA ARG A 304 -1.28 23.29 -7.75
C ARG A 304 -2.03 22.41 -8.75
N PRO A 305 -2.85 21.44 -8.29
CA PRO A 305 -3.59 20.53 -9.17
C PRO A 305 -4.47 21.21 -10.23
N ASP A 306 -4.85 22.47 -9.99
CA ASP A 306 -5.77 23.25 -10.82
C ASP A 306 -5.07 24.18 -11.83
N THR A 307 -3.75 24.10 -11.99
CA THR A 307 -2.99 24.95 -12.92
C THR A 307 -2.42 24.13 -14.09
N GLU A 308 -2.51 24.67 -15.32
CA GLU A 308 -2.03 24.01 -16.54
C GLU A 308 -0.51 23.67 -16.54
N ASP A 309 0.28 24.33 -15.68
CA ASP A 309 1.75 24.17 -15.56
C ASP A 309 2.16 23.45 -14.27
N ALA A 310 1.62 22.23 -14.04
CA ALA A 310 1.73 21.67 -12.71
C ALA A 310 3.04 20.90 -12.42
N PHE A 311 3.66 20.25 -13.40
CA PHE A 311 4.93 19.54 -13.24
C PHE A 311 5.98 20.07 -14.21
N VAL A 312 7.11 20.52 -13.67
CA VAL A 312 8.25 20.94 -14.47
C VAL A 312 9.51 20.26 -13.94
N PHE A 313 10.18 19.51 -14.79
CA PHE A 313 11.45 18.86 -14.49
C PHE A 313 12.56 19.48 -15.33
N ARG A 314 13.69 19.82 -14.69
CA ARG A 314 14.84 20.49 -15.35
C ARG A 314 16.14 19.76 -15.11
N TRP A 315 16.93 19.69 -16.15
CA TRP A 315 18.36 19.36 -16.13
C TRP A 315 19.14 20.55 -16.66
N ILE A 316 20.11 21.04 -15.89
CA ILE A 316 20.90 22.23 -16.21
C ILE A 316 22.36 21.90 -16.02
N GLU A 317 23.15 22.06 -17.08
CA GLU A 317 24.59 21.95 -17.04
C GLU A 317 25.23 23.33 -16.86
N GLU A 318 26.24 23.43 -16.00
CA GLU A 318 26.94 24.66 -15.66
C GLU A 318 28.45 24.40 -15.61
N ASP A 319 29.26 25.45 -15.89
CA ASP A 319 30.72 25.43 -15.81
C ASP A 319 31.40 24.36 -16.70
N GLY A 320 30.71 23.93 -17.76
CA GLY A 320 31.20 22.99 -18.75
C GLY A 320 31.96 23.63 -19.90
N PRO A 321 32.43 22.85 -20.88
CA PRO A 321 32.97 23.39 -22.11
C PRO A 321 31.87 24.04 -22.96
N VAL A 322 32.28 24.93 -23.88
CA VAL A 322 31.35 25.59 -24.82
C VAL A 322 30.58 24.55 -25.62
N VAL A 323 29.25 24.55 -25.50
CA VAL A 323 28.38 23.61 -26.20
C VAL A 323 28.27 23.95 -27.68
N ARG A 324 28.38 22.92 -28.54
CA ARG A 324 28.11 23.02 -29.98
C ARG A 324 26.89 22.19 -30.33
N THR A 325 26.01 22.75 -31.14
CA THR A 325 24.85 22.01 -31.65
C THR A 325 25.30 20.80 -32.48
N PRO A 326 24.86 19.57 -32.12
CA PRO A 326 25.27 18.37 -32.84
C PRO A 326 24.71 18.36 -34.27
N ALA A 327 25.55 17.99 -35.26
CA ALA A 327 25.18 17.92 -36.68
C ALA A 327 24.15 16.79 -37.00
N ARG A 328 24.03 15.79 -36.10
CA ARG A 328 23.08 14.67 -36.24
C ARG A 328 22.39 14.39 -34.91
N GLN A 329 21.07 14.22 -34.96
CA GLN A 329 20.30 13.76 -33.81
C GLN A 329 20.51 12.24 -33.63
N GLY A 330 20.97 11.85 -32.44
CA GLY A 330 21.12 10.46 -32.06
C GLY A 330 19.84 9.85 -31.48
N PHE A 331 19.93 8.59 -31.10
CA PHE A 331 18.82 7.87 -30.44
C PHE A 331 18.42 8.51 -29.08
N GLY A 332 19.40 8.98 -28.29
CA GLY A 332 19.13 9.66 -27.01
C GLY A 332 18.26 10.90 -27.18
N SER A 333 18.48 11.68 -28.25
CA SER A 333 17.62 12.84 -28.57
C SER A 333 16.17 12.42 -28.81
N ARG A 334 15.92 11.24 -29.41
CA ARG A 334 14.56 10.72 -29.64
C ARG A 334 13.88 10.32 -28.34
N ILE A 335 14.61 9.70 -27.39
CA ILE A 335 14.06 9.39 -26.05
C ILE A 335 13.64 10.67 -25.36
N ILE A 336 14.55 11.66 -25.30
CA ILE A 336 14.35 12.92 -24.58
C ILE A 336 13.23 13.76 -25.22
N GLN A 337 13.16 13.81 -26.55
CA GLN A 337 12.25 14.73 -27.26
C GLN A 337 10.94 14.10 -27.69
N MET A 338 10.80 12.77 -27.72
CA MET A 338 9.59 12.08 -28.22
C MET A 338 9.00 11.12 -27.19
N VAL A 339 9.80 10.21 -26.63
CA VAL A 339 9.28 9.15 -25.75
C VAL A 339 8.89 9.72 -24.38
N LEU A 340 9.79 10.46 -23.77
CA LEU A 340 9.57 11.02 -22.43
C LEU A 340 8.37 11.98 -22.39
N PRO A 341 8.24 13.00 -23.27
CA PRO A 341 7.07 13.88 -23.26
C PRO A 341 5.76 13.12 -23.56
N HIS A 342 5.79 12.11 -24.43
CA HIS A 342 4.61 11.27 -24.68
C HIS A 342 4.15 10.51 -23.41
N ASP A 343 5.10 9.95 -22.66
CA ASP A 343 4.78 9.16 -21.47
C ASP A 343 4.34 10.03 -20.28
N PHE A 344 4.72 11.29 -20.29
CA PHE A 344 4.28 12.30 -19.30
C PHE A 344 3.05 13.10 -19.75
N GLY A 345 2.58 12.91 -20.98
CA GLY A 345 1.48 13.70 -21.56
C GLY A 345 1.82 15.19 -21.63
N GLY A 346 3.07 15.53 -21.94
CA GLY A 346 3.59 16.88 -21.87
C GLY A 346 4.53 17.23 -23.02
N GLU A 347 5.32 18.26 -22.83
CA GLU A 347 6.30 18.74 -23.80
C GLU A 347 7.71 18.74 -23.21
N ALA A 348 8.71 18.47 -24.05
CA ALA A 348 10.12 18.52 -23.66
C ALA A 348 10.93 19.39 -24.60
N VAL A 349 11.78 20.24 -24.01
CA VAL A 349 12.67 21.14 -24.74
C VAL A 349 14.10 20.85 -24.34
N LEU A 350 14.95 20.57 -25.32
CA LEU A 350 16.41 20.41 -25.15
C LEU A 350 17.10 21.57 -25.86
N SER A 351 17.72 22.45 -25.08
CA SER A 351 18.42 23.65 -25.56
C SER A 351 19.93 23.46 -25.46
N HIS A 352 20.63 23.80 -26.56
CA HIS A 352 22.08 23.80 -26.64
C HIS A 352 22.59 25.25 -26.48
N ASP A 353 22.58 25.73 -25.21
CA ASP A 353 23.12 27.05 -24.87
C ASP A 353 24.67 26.97 -24.86
N PRO A 354 25.39 27.94 -25.38
CA PRO A 354 26.86 27.97 -25.30
C PRO A 354 27.39 27.82 -23.88
N LEU A 355 26.63 28.19 -22.85
CA LEU A 355 27.00 28.11 -21.42
C LEU A 355 26.68 26.74 -20.79
N GLY A 356 25.93 25.86 -21.48
CA GLY A 356 25.60 24.54 -20.99
C GLY A 356 24.28 24.00 -21.57
N ILE A 357 24.13 22.69 -21.54
CA ILE A 357 22.88 22.03 -21.96
C ILE A 357 21.79 22.33 -20.95
N ARG A 358 20.60 22.65 -21.46
CA ARG A 358 19.37 22.77 -20.67
C ARG A 358 18.32 21.87 -21.23
N PHE A 359 17.76 21.02 -20.36
CA PHE A 359 16.59 20.23 -20.69
C PHE A 359 15.45 20.58 -19.73
N GLU A 360 14.25 20.75 -20.28
CA GLU A 360 13.03 21.00 -19.52
C GLU A 360 11.91 20.11 -20.04
N LEU A 361 11.26 19.40 -19.13
CA LEU A 361 10.03 18.64 -19.35
C LEU A 361 8.89 19.35 -18.60
N ARG A 362 7.79 19.62 -19.29
CA ARG A 362 6.55 20.16 -18.72
C ARG A 362 5.41 19.20 -18.93
N ALA A 363 4.64 18.93 -17.87
CA ALA A 363 3.49 18.04 -17.94
C ALA A 363 2.40 18.49 -16.95
N ASN A 364 1.18 18.04 -17.16
CA ASN A 364 0.08 18.30 -16.24
C ASN A 364 0.13 17.31 -15.08
N MET A 365 0.01 17.78 -13.81
CA MET A 365 0.03 16.92 -12.62
C MET A 365 -1.01 15.82 -12.62
N CYS A 366 -2.16 16.01 -13.25
CA CYS A 366 -3.18 14.96 -13.32
C CYS A 366 -2.76 13.74 -14.15
N GLN A 367 -1.68 13.85 -14.93
CA GLN A 367 -1.10 12.76 -15.73
C GLN A 367 0.13 12.14 -15.06
N ILE A 368 0.55 12.66 -13.90
CA ILE A 368 1.68 12.13 -13.13
C ILE A 368 1.18 11.09 -12.13
N GLY A 369 1.76 9.90 -12.14
CA GLY A 369 1.53 8.84 -11.14
C GLY A 369 0.36 7.90 -11.42
N GLY A 370 -0.73 8.27 -12.03
CA GLY A 370 -1.89 7.40 -12.18
C GLY A 370 -2.01 6.69 -13.54
N GLU A 371 -2.23 5.38 -13.58
CA GLU A 371 -2.94 4.76 -14.70
C GLU A 371 -4.40 5.20 -14.61
N GLN A 372 -4.86 6.06 -15.53
CA GLN A 372 -6.29 6.28 -15.67
C GLN A 372 -6.94 4.95 -16.11
N PRO A 373 -8.01 4.48 -15.40
CA PRO A 373 -8.82 3.40 -15.94
C PRO A 373 -9.37 3.85 -17.30
N SER A 374 -9.10 3.05 -18.32
CA SER A 374 -9.62 3.26 -19.66
C SER A 374 -11.12 3.53 -19.62
N SER A 375 -11.53 4.73 -19.98
CA SER A 375 -12.92 5.13 -20.14
C SER A 375 -13.48 4.55 -21.44
N ASP A 376 -13.69 3.24 -21.49
CA ASP A 376 -14.56 2.58 -22.44
C ASP A 376 -15.99 2.54 -21.88
N HIS A 377 -16.59 3.69 -21.73
CA HIS A 377 -18.04 3.80 -21.70
C HIS A 377 -18.55 3.89 -23.15
N HIS A 378 -18.82 2.73 -23.73
CA HIS A 378 -19.76 2.61 -24.83
C HIS A 378 -21.13 3.09 -24.35
N SER A 379 -21.43 4.33 -24.65
CA SER A 379 -22.79 4.86 -24.60
C SER A 379 -23.59 4.17 -25.71
N GLN A 380 -24.35 3.14 -25.41
CA GLN A 380 -25.41 2.66 -26.28
C GLN A 380 -26.58 3.67 -26.21
N PRO A 381 -27.06 4.17 -27.32
CA PRO A 381 -28.27 4.99 -27.34
C PRO A 381 -29.49 4.11 -27.04
N ALA A 382 -30.27 4.51 -26.06
CA ALA A 382 -31.60 3.95 -25.82
C ALA A 382 -32.47 4.17 -27.04
N SER A 383 -32.89 3.10 -27.70
CA SER A 383 -33.92 3.11 -28.70
C SER A 383 -35.28 3.21 -28.02
N GLU A 384 -35.90 4.37 -28.11
CA GLU A 384 -37.37 4.50 -27.98
C GLU A 384 -38.05 3.60 -29.01
N LYS A 385 -38.93 2.76 -28.56
CA LYS A 385 -40.06 2.23 -29.33
C LYS A 385 -41.32 2.24 -28.51
N SER A 386 -42.24 3.09 -28.99
CA SER A 386 -43.70 3.02 -28.99
C SER A 386 -44.41 2.19 -27.93
#